data_bdbebc0445aa41f39143e5efef7fd4d8
#
_entry.id   bdbebc0445aa41f39143e5efef7fd4d8
#
_cell.length_a   1.000
_cell.length_b   1.000
_cell.length_c   1.000
_cell.angle_alpha   90.00
_cell.angle_beta   90.00
_cell.angle_gamma   90.00
#
_symmetry.space_group_name_H-M   'P 1'
#
loop_
_entity.id
_entity.type
_entity.pdbx_description
1 polymer ?
#
loop_
_entity_poly.entity_id
_entity_poly.type
_entity_poly.pdbx_seq_one_letter_code
_entity_poly.pdbx_strand_id
1 'polypeptide(L)'
;MKTLHLLLTICLLATSVISAQNNSEKAIKKSKATIDSIVSSEKEMLKKKLSAVNELLKDRKITEEMGLQIKEELTATTEKNIKEKTATEAEHLAKLIREQVNSNFVVKPIDTLKTNRTKEYLRAMQEIENIFRSKEDRKPSTNRSSNEIDLYAGIGFHNLSSSKGWGDNRFKPSGSKSFELGLTSSFRLLKTNNLFHINYGITWMHNGLKFKESEYFVRENGETKSVPYTANKLNKSKLRTNYLIVPVDFELDFTSPETKDGITFYPTRKSFRAGLGGYIGVSIGNNQKIRYDDGTTHKNVIKEDLNISPWVYGLSAYLGYKTYVIYARYSLTPLFQNNPINEYPFSVGIRFGY
;
A
#
# COMPACT_ATOMS: atom_id res chain seq x y z
N MET A 1 -38.80 7.83 -19.83
CA MET A 1 -38.81 6.35 -19.69
C MET A 1 -37.49 5.70 -20.13
N LYS A 2 -36.82 6.12 -21.22
CA LYS A 2 -35.55 5.52 -21.68
C LYS A 2 -34.41 5.70 -20.70
N THR A 3 -34.32 6.80 -19.98
CA THR A 3 -33.27 7.08 -18.99
C THR A 3 -33.38 6.24 -17.71
N LEU A 4 -34.62 5.90 -17.32
CA LEU A 4 -34.89 5.06 -16.15
C LEU A 4 -34.50 3.59 -16.41
N HIS A 5 -34.76 3.10 -17.62
CA HIS A 5 -34.34 1.75 -18.05
C HIS A 5 -32.82 1.60 -18.13
N LEU A 6 -32.12 2.65 -18.57
CA LEU A 6 -30.65 2.66 -18.61
C LEU A 6 -30.04 2.61 -17.20
N LEU A 7 -30.61 3.38 -16.26
CA LEU A 7 -30.19 3.37 -14.85
C LEU A 7 -30.45 2.00 -14.19
N LEU A 8 -31.59 1.38 -14.46
CA LEU A 8 -31.92 0.05 -13.91
C LEU A 8 -30.98 -1.06 -14.46
N THR A 9 -30.63 -0.99 -15.74
CA THR A 9 -29.68 -1.94 -16.34
C THR A 9 -28.25 -1.76 -15.80
N ILE A 10 -27.82 -0.51 -15.54
CA ILE A 10 -26.52 -0.24 -14.92
C ILE A 10 -26.48 -0.72 -13.47
N CYS A 11 -27.56 -0.54 -12.69
CA CYS A 11 -27.66 -1.08 -11.33
C CYS A 11 -27.65 -2.62 -11.30
N LEU A 12 -28.36 -3.29 -12.22
CA LEU A 12 -28.37 -4.75 -12.32
C LEU A 12 -27.01 -5.33 -12.74
N LEU A 13 -26.26 -4.65 -13.62
CA LEU A 13 -24.90 -5.01 -13.97
C LEU A 13 -23.93 -4.79 -12.80
N ALA A 14 -24.07 -3.72 -12.04
CA ALA A 14 -23.24 -3.46 -10.87
C ALA A 14 -23.44 -4.51 -9.76
N THR A 15 -24.69 -4.96 -9.53
CA THR A 15 -24.96 -6.00 -8.51
C THR A 15 -24.46 -7.37 -8.91
N SER A 16 -24.47 -7.73 -10.20
CA SER A 16 -23.91 -8.99 -10.69
C SER A 16 -22.37 -9.02 -10.60
N VAL A 17 -21.70 -7.90 -10.84
CA VAL A 17 -20.24 -7.77 -10.70
C VAL A 17 -19.83 -7.88 -9.23
N ILE A 18 -20.56 -7.26 -8.30
CA ILE A 18 -20.28 -7.33 -6.86
C ILE A 18 -20.49 -8.76 -6.32
N SER A 19 -21.51 -9.49 -6.79
CA SER A 19 -21.76 -10.89 -6.39
C SER A 19 -20.67 -11.84 -6.92
N ALA A 20 -20.20 -11.66 -8.14
CA ALA A 20 -19.11 -12.46 -8.72
C ALA A 20 -17.78 -12.19 -7.99
N GLN A 21 -17.51 -10.94 -7.62
CA GLN A 21 -16.32 -10.53 -6.86
C GLN A 21 -16.30 -11.16 -5.47
N ASN A 22 -17.42 -11.17 -4.75
CA ASN A 22 -17.54 -11.80 -3.43
C ASN A 22 -17.34 -13.33 -3.47
N ASN A 23 -17.78 -14.00 -4.53
CA ASN A 23 -17.62 -15.44 -4.66
C ASN A 23 -16.18 -15.85 -4.98
N SER A 24 -15.49 -15.12 -5.84
CA SER A 24 -14.07 -15.37 -6.16
C SER A 24 -13.16 -15.08 -4.97
N GLU A 25 -13.44 -14.03 -4.19
CA GLU A 25 -12.68 -13.71 -2.98
C GLU A 25 -12.83 -14.80 -1.90
N LYS A 26 -14.04 -15.32 -1.71
CA LYS A 26 -14.27 -16.45 -0.82
C LYS A 26 -13.54 -17.72 -1.28
N ALA A 27 -13.52 -18.00 -2.58
CA ALA A 27 -12.81 -19.15 -3.14
C ALA A 27 -11.28 -19.03 -2.95
N ILE A 28 -10.71 -17.85 -3.21
CA ILE A 28 -9.29 -17.57 -2.98
C ILE A 28 -8.92 -17.74 -1.51
N LYS A 29 -9.75 -17.23 -0.59
CA LYS A 29 -9.55 -17.37 0.85
C LYS A 29 -9.63 -18.84 1.31
N LYS A 30 -10.51 -19.63 0.70
CA LYS A 30 -10.64 -21.07 0.97
C LYS A 30 -9.40 -21.84 0.51
N SER A 31 -8.96 -21.63 -0.74
CA SER A 31 -7.76 -22.28 -1.28
C SER A 31 -6.51 -21.94 -0.46
N LYS A 32 -6.35 -20.67 -0.06
CA LYS A 32 -5.26 -20.26 0.84
C LYS A 32 -5.33 -21.01 2.17
N ALA A 33 -6.49 -21.07 2.82
CA ALA A 33 -6.66 -21.78 4.09
C ALA A 33 -6.34 -23.28 3.97
N THR A 34 -6.67 -23.90 2.83
CA THR A 34 -6.34 -25.30 2.55
C THR A 34 -4.82 -25.50 2.44
N ILE A 35 -4.13 -24.63 1.71
CA ILE A 35 -2.66 -24.67 1.60
C ILE A 35 -2.00 -24.48 2.97
N ASP A 36 -2.42 -23.49 3.75
CA ASP A 36 -1.90 -23.21 5.09
C ASP A 36 -2.13 -24.42 6.03
N SER A 37 -3.26 -25.10 5.93
CA SER A 37 -3.58 -26.31 6.69
C SER A 37 -2.66 -27.48 6.33
N ILE A 38 -2.43 -27.74 5.03
CA ILE A 38 -1.51 -28.78 4.55
C ILE A 38 -0.10 -28.52 5.07
N VAL A 39 0.41 -27.29 4.92
CA VAL A 39 1.75 -26.90 5.37
C VAL A 39 1.90 -27.08 6.89
N SER A 40 0.89 -26.65 7.66
CA SER A 40 0.90 -26.78 9.12
C SER A 40 0.90 -28.24 9.57
N SER A 41 0.09 -29.08 8.94
CA SER A 41 0.02 -30.51 9.24
C SER A 41 1.35 -31.23 8.94
N GLU A 42 1.95 -30.98 7.78
CA GLU A 42 3.24 -31.58 7.42
C GLU A 42 4.38 -31.12 8.35
N LYS A 43 4.41 -29.84 8.73
CA LYS A 43 5.38 -29.32 9.70
C LYS A 43 5.22 -29.95 11.08
N GLU A 44 4.00 -30.21 11.52
CA GLU A 44 3.74 -30.83 12.80
C GLU A 44 4.17 -32.31 12.80
N MET A 45 3.92 -33.02 11.69
CA MET A 45 4.44 -34.38 11.50
C MET A 45 5.97 -34.42 11.48
N LEU A 46 6.62 -33.48 10.79
CA LEU A 46 8.08 -33.39 10.79
C LEU A 46 8.62 -33.17 12.20
N LYS A 47 8.01 -32.23 12.97
CA LYS A 47 8.40 -31.96 14.35
C LYS A 47 8.34 -33.21 15.22
N LYS A 48 7.28 -34.01 15.11
CA LYS A 48 7.14 -35.30 15.84
C LYS A 48 8.23 -36.31 15.44
N LYS A 49 8.52 -36.44 14.13
CA LYS A 49 9.57 -37.35 13.64
C LYS A 49 10.96 -36.89 14.10
N LEU A 50 11.27 -35.62 14.05
CA LEU A 50 12.54 -35.05 14.54
C LEU A 50 12.70 -35.25 16.05
N SER A 51 11.63 -35.13 16.82
CA SER A 51 11.64 -35.43 18.26
C SER A 51 11.99 -36.89 18.53
N ALA A 52 11.41 -37.82 17.79
CA ALA A 52 11.73 -39.25 17.91
C ALA A 52 13.19 -39.56 17.55
N VAL A 53 13.75 -38.92 16.52
CA VAL A 53 15.19 -39.05 16.19
C VAL A 53 16.06 -38.51 17.32
N ASN A 54 15.68 -37.40 17.96
CA ASN A 54 16.42 -36.87 19.08
C ASN A 54 16.38 -37.80 20.34
N GLU A 55 15.27 -38.49 20.57
CA GLU A 55 15.18 -39.50 21.62
C GLU A 55 16.09 -40.70 21.35
N LEU A 56 16.12 -41.20 20.09
CA LEU A 56 17.02 -42.28 19.70
C LEU A 56 18.51 -41.91 19.86
N LEU A 57 18.85 -40.63 19.55
CA LEU A 57 20.21 -40.10 19.80
C LEU A 57 20.53 -40.05 21.30
N LYS A 58 19.58 -39.55 22.12
CA LYS A 58 19.72 -39.45 23.58
C LYS A 58 19.92 -40.82 24.21
N ASP A 59 19.18 -41.84 23.74
CA ASP A 59 19.26 -43.21 24.19
C ASP A 59 20.48 -43.96 23.62
N ARG A 60 21.34 -43.31 22.83
CA ARG A 60 22.50 -43.89 22.13
C ARG A 60 22.14 -45.09 21.26
N LYS A 61 20.92 -45.16 20.73
CA LYS A 61 20.47 -46.21 19.81
C LYS A 61 20.92 -45.99 18.39
N ILE A 62 21.29 -44.78 18.02
CA ILE A 62 21.85 -44.37 16.72
C ILE A 62 23.04 -43.47 16.95
N THR A 63 23.94 -43.39 15.97
CA THR A 63 25.09 -42.49 15.99
C THR A 63 24.67 -41.07 15.59
N GLU A 64 25.48 -40.08 15.94
CA GLU A 64 25.22 -38.66 15.57
C GLU A 64 25.15 -38.48 14.04
N GLU A 65 26.03 -39.17 13.32
CA GLU A 65 26.10 -39.14 11.85
C GLU A 65 24.84 -39.73 11.23
N MET A 66 24.33 -40.89 11.71
CA MET A 66 23.05 -41.45 11.30
C MET A 66 21.88 -40.52 11.65
N GLY A 67 21.92 -39.88 12.83
CA GLY A 67 20.89 -38.93 13.24
C GLY A 67 20.80 -37.71 12.32
N LEU A 68 21.93 -37.20 11.84
CA LEU A 68 21.98 -36.10 10.86
C LEU A 68 21.41 -36.52 9.51
N GLN A 69 21.84 -37.67 8.98
CA GLN A 69 21.31 -38.21 7.71
C GLN A 69 19.79 -38.41 7.75
N ILE A 70 19.26 -39.00 8.83
CA ILE A 70 17.82 -39.19 8.99
C ILE A 70 17.08 -37.86 9.04
N LYS A 71 17.62 -36.85 9.71
CA LYS A 71 17.00 -35.51 9.79
C LYS A 71 16.96 -34.82 8.43
N GLU A 72 18.03 -34.91 7.64
CA GLU A 72 18.07 -34.36 6.27
C GLU A 72 17.08 -35.07 5.36
N GLU A 73 16.99 -36.38 5.40
CA GLU A 73 16.05 -37.20 4.61
C GLU A 73 14.58 -36.88 4.98
N LEU A 74 14.29 -36.75 6.27
CA LEU A 74 12.96 -36.36 6.76
C LEU A 74 12.58 -34.96 6.30
N THR A 75 13.52 -34.01 6.30
CA THR A 75 13.29 -32.66 5.83
C THR A 75 13.01 -32.62 4.34
N ALA A 76 13.86 -33.27 3.52
CA ALA A 76 13.70 -33.35 2.08
C ALA A 76 12.38 -34.03 1.68
N THR A 77 12.03 -35.12 2.38
CA THR A 77 10.75 -35.85 2.16
C THR A 77 9.55 -34.97 2.50
N THR A 78 9.62 -34.20 3.58
CA THR A 78 8.55 -33.29 3.99
C THR A 78 8.37 -32.14 3.00
N GLU A 79 9.46 -31.54 2.50
CA GLU A 79 9.42 -30.51 1.45
C GLU A 79 8.77 -31.04 0.17
N LYS A 80 9.15 -32.25 -0.25
CA LYS A 80 8.54 -32.93 -1.40
C LYS A 80 7.04 -33.14 -1.21
N ASN A 81 6.63 -33.65 -0.04
CA ASN A 81 5.21 -33.88 0.28
C ASN A 81 4.41 -32.57 0.29
N ILE A 82 4.94 -31.49 0.87
CA ILE A 82 4.30 -30.16 0.85
C ILE A 82 4.11 -29.70 -0.60
N LYS A 83 5.16 -29.78 -1.42
CA LYS A 83 5.11 -29.38 -2.83
C LYS A 83 4.08 -30.18 -3.62
N GLU A 84 4.04 -31.49 -3.47
CA GLU A 84 3.10 -32.36 -4.18
C GLU A 84 1.66 -32.12 -3.72
N LYS A 85 1.41 -32.05 -2.40
CA LYS A 85 0.06 -31.89 -1.84
C LYS A 85 -0.50 -30.48 -2.10
N THR A 86 0.35 -29.46 -2.21
CA THR A 86 -0.10 -28.09 -2.49
C THR A 86 -0.18 -27.77 -3.98
N ALA A 87 0.42 -28.56 -4.87
CA ALA A 87 0.51 -28.27 -6.31
C ALA A 87 -0.87 -28.05 -6.95
N THR A 88 -1.82 -28.94 -6.70
CA THR A 88 -3.18 -28.85 -7.26
C THR A 88 -3.92 -27.62 -6.77
N GLU A 89 -3.80 -27.30 -5.49
CA GLU A 89 -4.48 -26.15 -4.88
C GLU A 89 -3.81 -24.83 -5.28
N ALA A 90 -2.49 -24.83 -5.46
CA ALA A 90 -1.75 -23.69 -5.99
C ALA A 90 -2.12 -23.39 -7.46
N GLU A 91 -2.31 -24.41 -8.28
CA GLU A 91 -2.77 -24.26 -9.65
C GLU A 91 -4.22 -23.73 -9.72
N HIS A 92 -5.10 -24.27 -8.87
CA HIS A 92 -6.46 -23.77 -8.73
C HIS A 92 -6.50 -22.30 -8.28
N LEU A 93 -5.69 -21.94 -7.28
CA LEU A 93 -5.55 -20.56 -6.81
C LEU A 93 -5.03 -19.63 -7.93
N ALA A 94 -4.02 -20.06 -8.68
CA ALA A 94 -3.50 -19.31 -9.82
C ALA A 94 -4.57 -19.08 -10.91
N LYS A 95 -5.43 -20.09 -11.16
CA LYS A 95 -6.56 -19.96 -12.09
C LYS A 95 -7.59 -18.95 -11.60
N LEU A 96 -8.00 -19.01 -10.34
CA LEU A 96 -8.93 -18.06 -9.72
C LEU A 96 -8.43 -16.63 -9.75
N ILE A 97 -7.14 -16.41 -9.48
CA ILE A 97 -6.51 -15.09 -9.56
C ILE A 97 -6.51 -14.58 -11.00
N ARG A 98 -6.20 -15.42 -11.99
CA ARG A 98 -6.27 -15.05 -13.41
C ARG A 98 -7.68 -14.67 -13.84
N GLU A 99 -8.69 -15.42 -13.41
CA GLU A 99 -10.10 -15.14 -13.71
C GLU A 99 -10.54 -13.81 -13.06
N GLN A 100 -10.11 -13.53 -11.83
CA GLN A 100 -10.41 -12.27 -11.15
C GLN A 100 -9.71 -11.08 -11.81
N VAL A 101 -8.47 -11.22 -12.24
CA VAL A 101 -7.74 -10.18 -12.98
C VAL A 101 -8.41 -9.93 -14.33
N ASN A 102 -8.80 -10.99 -15.06
CA ASN A 102 -9.46 -10.86 -16.36
C ASN A 102 -10.88 -10.29 -16.27
N SER A 103 -11.63 -10.56 -15.19
CA SER A 103 -12.98 -10.00 -15.00
C SER A 103 -12.98 -8.51 -14.65
N ASN A 104 -11.90 -8.01 -14.07
CA ASN A 104 -11.75 -6.58 -13.74
C ASN A 104 -11.30 -5.72 -14.94
N PHE A 105 -10.88 -6.34 -16.05
CA PHE A 105 -10.53 -5.68 -17.31
C PHE A 105 -11.52 -6.08 -18.41
N VAL A 106 -12.72 -5.51 -18.40
CA VAL A 106 -13.62 -5.59 -19.54
C VAL A 106 -13.07 -4.71 -20.66
N VAL A 107 -12.17 -5.27 -21.46
CA VAL A 107 -11.81 -4.71 -22.77
C VAL A 107 -12.81 -5.27 -23.77
N LYS A 108 -13.63 -4.40 -24.38
CA LYS A 108 -14.48 -4.75 -25.52
C LYS A 108 -13.63 -5.44 -26.60
N PRO A 109 -14.12 -6.52 -27.22
CA PRO A 109 -13.39 -7.16 -28.31
C PRO A 109 -13.36 -6.23 -29.53
N ILE A 110 -12.18 -5.78 -29.90
CA ILE A 110 -11.89 -5.25 -31.24
C ILE A 110 -11.28 -6.42 -32.00
N ASP A 111 -12.08 -6.97 -32.91
CA ASP A 111 -11.61 -7.93 -33.89
C ASP A 111 -10.56 -7.29 -34.80
N THR A 112 -9.59 -8.12 -35.22
CA THR A 112 -8.44 -7.83 -36.08
C THR A 112 -7.19 -7.30 -35.39
N LEU A 113 -6.34 -8.25 -34.88
CA LEU A 113 -4.86 -8.15 -34.88
C LEU A 113 -4.25 -9.36 -34.12
N LYS A 114 -4.31 -10.55 -34.73
CA LYS A 114 -3.89 -11.81 -34.06
C LYS A 114 -2.37 -12.06 -33.98
N THR A 115 -1.50 -11.17 -34.45
CA THR A 115 -0.06 -11.49 -34.58
C THR A 115 0.86 -10.66 -33.65
N ASN A 116 0.47 -9.48 -33.22
CA ASN A 116 1.31 -8.64 -32.35
C ASN A 116 1.01 -8.78 -30.84
N ARG A 117 -0.20 -9.17 -30.45
CA ARG A 117 -0.60 -9.33 -29.04
C ARG A 117 0.16 -10.42 -28.29
N THR A 118 0.50 -11.52 -28.95
CA THR A 118 1.25 -12.61 -28.32
C THR A 118 2.67 -12.17 -27.96
N LYS A 119 3.30 -11.34 -28.79
CA LYS A 119 4.63 -10.78 -28.51
C LYS A 119 4.60 -9.73 -27.38
N GLU A 120 3.58 -8.87 -27.34
CA GLU A 120 3.39 -7.90 -26.24
C GLU A 120 3.04 -8.58 -24.92
N TYR A 121 2.17 -9.59 -24.94
CA TYR A 121 1.85 -10.38 -23.77
C TYR A 121 3.06 -11.14 -23.22
N LEU A 122 3.86 -11.77 -24.10
CA LEU A 122 5.10 -12.43 -23.68
C LEU A 122 6.14 -11.45 -23.16
N ARG A 123 6.24 -10.24 -23.69
CA ARG A 123 7.08 -9.17 -23.16
C ARG A 123 6.61 -8.70 -21.78
N ALA A 124 5.30 -8.48 -21.59
CA ALA A 124 4.73 -8.09 -20.31
C ALA A 124 4.93 -9.19 -19.26
N MET A 125 4.78 -10.46 -19.63
CA MET A 125 5.06 -11.59 -18.72
C MET A 125 6.54 -11.70 -18.38
N GLN A 126 7.45 -11.46 -19.33
CA GLN A 126 8.89 -11.40 -19.05
C GLN A 126 9.26 -10.22 -18.16
N GLU A 127 8.61 -9.07 -18.31
CA GLU A 127 8.80 -7.92 -17.43
C GLU A 127 8.34 -8.22 -16.01
N ILE A 128 7.17 -8.86 -15.85
CA ILE A 128 6.67 -9.30 -14.54
C ILE A 128 7.63 -10.32 -13.90
N GLU A 129 8.10 -11.30 -14.68
CA GLU A 129 9.04 -12.30 -14.18
C GLU A 129 10.39 -11.68 -13.78
N ASN A 130 10.85 -10.66 -14.51
CA ASN A 130 12.04 -9.89 -14.17
C ASN A 130 11.88 -9.02 -12.91
N ILE A 131 10.68 -8.56 -12.59
CA ILE A 131 10.38 -7.83 -11.36
C ILE A 131 10.51 -8.75 -10.13
N PHE A 132 10.12 -10.02 -10.25
CA PHE A 132 10.14 -10.99 -9.16
C PHE A 132 11.46 -11.79 -9.05
N ARG A 133 12.37 -11.71 -10.03
CA ARG A 133 13.70 -12.29 -9.91
C ARG A 133 14.50 -11.56 -8.83
N SER A 134 15.11 -12.34 -7.93
CA SER A 134 15.97 -11.78 -6.88
C SER A 134 17.13 -10.98 -7.46
N LYS A 135 17.64 -9.99 -6.73
CA LYS A 135 18.73 -9.09 -7.17
C LYS A 135 20.03 -9.84 -7.53
N GLU A 136 20.21 -11.06 -7.03
CA GLU A 136 21.43 -11.86 -7.22
C GLU A 136 21.58 -12.45 -8.63
N ASP A 137 20.47 -12.70 -9.33
CA ASP A 137 20.51 -13.33 -10.68
C ASP A 137 20.56 -12.32 -11.83
N ARG A 138 20.59 -11.03 -11.55
CA ARG A 138 20.57 -10.00 -12.61
C ARG A 138 21.94 -9.79 -13.22
N LYS A 139 22.20 -10.37 -14.40
CA LYS A 139 23.30 -9.94 -15.27
C LYS A 139 23.16 -8.43 -15.55
N PRO A 140 24.25 -7.63 -15.47
CA PRO A 140 24.19 -6.20 -15.73
C PRO A 140 23.73 -5.96 -17.18
N SER A 141 22.55 -5.39 -17.34
CA SER A 141 22.04 -4.96 -18.63
C SER A 141 22.67 -3.62 -19.00
N THR A 142 23.28 -3.52 -20.17
CA THR A 142 24.02 -2.34 -20.68
C THR A 142 23.14 -1.12 -20.97
N ASN A 143 21.82 -1.22 -20.83
CA ASN A 143 20.90 -0.10 -21.15
C ASN A 143 19.73 -0.08 -20.15
N ARG A 144 20.03 -0.01 -18.86
CA ARG A 144 19.02 -0.03 -17.81
C ARG A 144 18.38 1.34 -17.61
N SER A 145 17.24 1.55 -18.27
CA SER A 145 16.21 2.43 -17.71
C SER A 145 15.74 1.78 -16.40
N SER A 146 16.19 2.30 -15.28
CA SER A 146 15.85 1.73 -13.97
C SER A 146 14.42 2.13 -13.58
N ASN A 147 13.43 1.41 -14.05
CA ASN A 147 12.12 1.39 -13.43
C ASN A 147 12.21 0.50 -12.18
N GLU A 148 12.97 0.94 -11.18
CA GLU A 148 12.97 0.27 -9.89
C GLU A 148 11.70 0.67 -9.16
N ILE A 149 10.97 -0.32 -8.63
CA ILE A 149 9.85 -0.08 -7.73
C ILE A 149 10.42 -0.10 -6.32
N ASP A 150 10.25 1.00 -5.61
CA ASP A 150 10.71 1.16 -4.25
C ASP A 150 9.53 1.30 -3.29
N LEU A 151 9.67 0.66 -2.14
CA LEU A 151 8.75 0.80 -1.02
C LEU A 151 9.25 1.91 -0.10
N TYR A 152 8.37 2.81 0.29
CA TYR A 152 8.69 3.81 1.29
C TYR A 152 7.64 3.94 2.38
N ALA A 153 8.08 4.36 3.55
CA ALA A 153 7.22 4.74 4.66
C ALA A 153 7.55 6.17 5.09
N GLY A 154 6.52 6.93 5.48
CA GLY A 154 6.66 8.30 5.94
C GLY A 154 5.87 8.58 7.20
N ILE A 155 6.41 9.47 8.02
CA ILE A 155 5.75 10.01 9.21
C ILE A 155 5.91 11.52 9.24
N GLY A 156 4.85 12.23 9.61
CA GLY A 156 4.87 13.69 9.65
C GLY A 156 3.87 14.29 10.61
N PHE A 157 3.92 15.59 10.69
CA PHE A 157 2.90 16.41 11.32
C PHE A 157 1.82 16.76 10.31
N HIS A 158 0.60 16.85 10.79
CA HIS A 158 -0.58 17.14 9.98
C HIS A 158 -1.40 18.24 10.64
N ASN A 159 -1.85 19.21 9.86
CA ASN A 159 -2.70 20.30 10.34
C ASN A 159 -3.55 20.86 9.18
N LEU A 160 -4.33 21.89 9.44
CA LEU A 160 -5.17 22.59 8.49
C LEU A 160 -4.67 24.03 8.29
N SER A 161 -4.81 24.56 7.09
CA SER A 161 -4.71 25.98 6.78
C SER A 161 -6.06 26.50 6.29
N SER A 162 -6.32 27.78 6.50
CA SER A 162 -7.55 28.44 6.04
C SER A 162 -7.25 29.90 5.71
N SER A 163 -8.27 30.65 5.32
CA SER A 163 -8.18 32.11 5.16
C SER A 163 -7.71 32.86 6.42
N LYS A 164 -7.77 32.19 7.60
CA LYS A 164 -7.30 32.74 8.89
C LYS A 164 -5.79 32.50 9.13
N GLY A 165 -5.11 31.76 8.27
CA GLY A 165 -3.66 31.52 8.36
C GLY A 165 -3.25 30.06 8.29
N TRP A 166 -1.95 29.84 8.46
CA TRP A 166 -1.30 28.54 8.48
C TRP A 166 -1.33 27.93 9.88
N GLY A 167 -1.83 26.70 9.98
CA GLY A 167 -1.86 25.96 11.24
C GLY A 167 -3.06 26.33 12.11
N ASP A 168 -3.95 25.39 12.25
CA ASP A 168 -5.13 25.53 13.09
C ASP A 168 -4.78 25.26 14.55
N ASN A 169 -5.01 26.26 15.41
CA ASN A 169 -4.71 26.18 16.84
C ASN A 169 -5.63 25.24 17.61
N ARG A 170 -6.75 24.80 17.06
CA ARG A 170 -7.64 23.79 17.67
C ARG A 170 -6.92 22.43 17.84
N PHE A 171 -5.90 22.16 17.03
CA PHE A 171 -5.25 20.86 17.02
C PHE A 171 -3.90 20.83 17.74
N LYS A 172 -3.63 19.70 18.40
CA LYS A 172 -2.39 19.42 19.14
C LYS A 172 -1.32 18.88 18.17
N PRO A 173 -0.21 19.58 17.93
CA PRO A 173 0.81 19.14 16.96
C PRO A 173 1.36 17.73 17.27
N SER A 174 1.64 17.43 18.53
CA SER A 174 2.16 16.13 18.97
C SER A 174 1.19 14.96 18.72
N GLY A 175 -0.11 15.25 18.56
CA GLY A 175 -1.17 14.26 18.34
C GLY A 175 -1.70 14.21 16.92
N SER A 176 -1.46 15.26 16.14
CA SER A 176 -1.93 15.39 14.76
C SER A 176 -0.81 14.96 13.82
N LYS A 177 -0.88 13.71 13.36
CA LYS A 177 0.18 13.04 12.60
C LYS A 177 -0.31 12.56 11.26
N SER A 178 0.56 12.65 10.26
CA SER A 178 0.43 11.97 8.98
C SER A 178 1.31 10.73 8.97
N PHE A 179 0.82 9.66 8.37
CA PHE A 179 1.56 8.45 8.10
C PHE A 179 1.34 8.06 6.63
N GLU A 180 2.39 7.64 5.95
CA GLU A 180 2.35 7.26 4.55
C GLU A 180 3.04 5.90 4.35
N LEU A 181 2.45 5.07 3.48
CA LEU A 181 3.07 3.85 2.97
C LEU A 181 2.82 3.81 1.48
N GLY A 182 3.87 3.72 0.68
CA GLY A 182 3.75 3.82 -0.76
C GLY A 182 4.76 3.00 -1.54
N LEU A 183 4.36 2.69 -2.77
CA LEU A 183 5.23 2.17 -3.81
C LEU A 183 5.47 3.31 -4.80
N THR A 184 6.72 3.51 -5.18
CA THR A 184 7.12 4.52 -6.16
C THR A 184 8.02 3.93 -7.22
N SER A 185 7.92 4.45 -8.43
CA SER A 185 8.82 4.13 -9.53
C SER A 185 9.39 5.42 -10.08
N SER A 186 10.66 5.38 -10.50
CA SER A 186 11.39 6.52 -11.06
C SER A 186 11.70 6.28 -12.52
N PHE A 187 11.34 7.23 -13.37
CA PHE A 187 11.66 7.22 -14.78
C PHE A 187 12.64 8.34 -15.12
N ARG A 188 13.83 7.98 -15.59
CA ARG A 188 14.85 8.94 -16.01
C ARG A 188 14.53 9.52 -17.37
N LEU A 189 14.48 10.86 -17.46
CA LEU A 189 14.15 11.58 -18.68
C LEU A 189 15.32 11.69 -19.66
N LEU A 190 16.56 11.80 -19.16
CA LEU A 190 17.74 12.02 -19.99
C LEU A 190 18.55 10.75 -20.15
N LYS A 191 18.96 10.41 -21.39
CA LYS A 191 19.74 9.19 -21.68
C LYS A 191 21.18 9.25 -21.15
N THR A 192 21.80 10.42 -21.14
CA THR A 192 23.21 10.63 -20.83
C THR A 192 23.45 11.31 -19.50
N ASN A 193 22.40 11.69 -18.79
CA ASN A 193 22.48 12.40 -17.53
C ASN A 193 21.45 11.86 -16.53
N ASN A 194 21.80 11.89 -15.27
CA ASN A 194 20.94 11.42 -14.18
C ASN A 194 20.13 12.53 -13.50
N LEU A 195 20.16 13.75 -14.04
CA LEU A 195 19.64 14.92 -13.34
C LEU A 195 18.09 14.93 -13.26
N PHE A 196 17.38 14.56 -14.34
CA PHE A 196 15.93 14.71 -14.41
C PHE A 196 15.21 13.36 -14.37
N HIS A 197 14.29 13.23 -13.41
CA HIS A 197 13.42 12.07 -13.25
C HIS A 197 11.94 12.49 -13.12
N ILE A 198 11.05 11.57 -13.47
CA ILE A 198 9.64 11.60 -13.08
C ILE A 198 9.42 10.43 -12.13
N ASN A 199 8.99 10.73 -10.92
CA ASN A 199 8.59 9.75 -9.93
C ASN A 199 7.07 9.66 -9.88
N TYR A 200 6.54 8.45 -9.91
CA TYR A 200 5.11 8.19 -9.82
C TYR A 200 4.85 6.92 -9.01
N GLY A 201 3.65 6.79 -8.45
CA GLY A 201 3.39 5.64 -7.61
C GLY A 201 1.98 5.57 -7.05
N ILE A 202 1.81 4.73 -6.04
CA ILE A 202 0.58 4.60 -5.26
C ILE A 202 0.93 4.69 -3.80
N THR A 203 0.19 5.50 -3.05
CA THR A 203 0.44 5.75 -1.62
C THR A 203 -0.85 5.66 -0.82
N TRP A 204 -0.81 4.87 0.22
CA TRP A 204 -1.78 4.96 1.30
C TRP A 204 -1.34 6.05 2.28
N MET A 205 -2.24 7.03 2.51
CA MET A 205 -2.00 8.17 3.38
C MET A 205 -3.02 8.15 4.52
N HIS A 206 -2.54 8.09 5.75
CA HIS A 206 -3.34 8.17 6.98
C HIS A 206 -3.06 9.48 7.69
N ASN A 207 -4.08 10.32 7.83
CA ASN A 207 -3.98 11.61 8.51
C ASN A 207 -4.82 11.62 9.78
N GLY A 208 -4.37 12.36 10.79
CA GLY A 208 -5.10 12.48 12.02
C GLY A 208 -4.99 13.87 12.62
N LEU A 209 -6.13 14.46 12.97
CA LEU A 209 -6.26 15.75 13.65
C LEU A 209 -6.73 15.49 15.08
N LYS A 210 -5.89 15.81 16.08
CA LYS A 210 -6.20 15.63 17.50
C LYS A 210 -6.50 16.99 18.13
N PHE A 211 -7.71 17.18 18.64
CA PHE A 211 -8.09 18.39 19.36
C PHE A 211 -7.24 18.61 20.62
N LYS A 212 -6.97 19.87 20.94
CA LYS A 212 -6.35 20.31 22.18
C LYS A 212 -7.34 20.24 23.33
N GLU A 213 -8.52 20.76 23.08
CA GLU A 213 -9.62 20.87 24.03
C GLU A 213 -10.61 19.69 23.88
N SER A 214 -11.61 19.66 24.77
CA SER A 214 -12.70 18.67 24.72
C SER A 214 -13.72 19.02 23.64
N GLU A 215 -13.27 19.03 22.40
CA GLU A 215 -14.08 19.28 21.21
C GLU A 215 -14.14 18.05 20.30
N TYR A 216 -15.19 17.99 19.47
CA TYR A 216 -15.32 16.98 18.43
C TYR A 216 -16.10 17.57 17.25
N PHE A 217 -15.99 16.94 16.08
CA PHE A 217 -16.74 17.36 14.90
C PHE A 217 -18.14 16.78 14.91
N VAL A 218 -19.12 17.61 14.51
CA VAL A 218 -20.50 17.22 14.23
C VAL A 218 -20.92 17.79 12.89
N ARG A 219 -21.86 17.14 12.24
CA ARG A 219 -22.51 17.65 11.04
C ARG A 219 -23.88 18.20 11.41
N GLU A 220 -24.08 19.49 11.20
CA GLU A 220 -25.35 20.18 11.42
C GLU A 220 -25.69 21.03 10.20
N ASN A 221 -26.93 20.93 9.70
CA ASN A 221 -27.43 21.68 8.54
C ASN A 221 -26.54 21.57 7.29
N GLY A 222 -25.88 20.42 7.09
CA GLY A 222 -25.01 20.18 5.96
C GLY A 222 -23.58 20.70 6.13
N GLU A 223 -23.25 21.37 7.23
CA GLU A 223 -21.92 21.90 7.56
C GLU A 223 -21.27 21.06 8.67
N THR A 224 -19.95 20.92 8.62
CA THR A 224 -19.17 20.25 9.67
C THR A 224 -18.53 21.29 10.59
N LYS A 225 -18.86 21.23 11.89
CA LYS A 225 -18.41 22.15 12.92
C LYS A 225 -17.70 21.42 14.04
N SER A 226 -16.73 22.07 14.71
CA SER A 226 -16.25 21.61 16.01
C SER A 226 -17.14 22.17 17.12
N VAL A 227 -17.60 21.29 18.01
CA VAL A 227 -18.41 21.67 19.17
C VAL A 227 -17.80 21.11 20.45
N PRO A 228 -17.98 21.81 21.60
CA PRO A 228 -17.56 21.31 22.88
C PRO A 228 -18.30 20.02 23.25
N TYR A 229 -17.60 19.05 23.81
CA TYR A 229 -18.19 17.86 24.43
C TYR A 229 -18.50 18.15 25.89
N THR A 230 -19.78 18.30 26.21
CA THR A 230 -20.25 18.79 27.53
C THR A 230 -20.50 17.70 28.55
N ALA A 231 -20.71 16.44 28.10
CA ALA A 231 -21.08 15.35 29.01
C ALA A 231 -19.93 14.97 29.95
N ASN A 232 -18.68 14.92 29.44
CA ASN A 232 -17.49 14.56 30.21
C ASN A 232 -16.24 15.22 29.59
N LYS A 233 -15.16 15.35 30.35
CA LYS A 233 -13.88 15.81 29.79
C LYS A 233 -13.30 14.74 28.88
N LEU A 234 -13.00 15.10 27.63
CA LEU A 234 -12.37 14.19 26.68
C LEU A 234 -10.86 14.08 26.96
N ASN A 235 -10.40 12.87 27.23
CA ASN A 235 -8.97 12.56 27.27
C ASN A 235 -8.37 12.49 25.86
N LYS A 236 -9.21 12.23 24.86
CA LYS A 236 -8.79 12.19 23.45
C LYS A 236 -9.99 12.43 22.54
N SER A 237 -9.82 13.39 21.63
CA SER A 237 -10.68 13.54 20.46
C SER A 237 -9.78 13.64 19.22
N LYS A 238 -9.99 12.77 18.24
CA LYS A 238 -9.16 12.68 17.05
C LYS A 238 -9.98 12.29 15.81
N LEU A 239 -10.00 13.15 14.82
CA LEU A 239 -10.46 12.81 13.47
C LEU A 239 -9.34 12.07 12.74
N ARG A 240 -9.69 11.03 11.97
CA ARG A 240 -8.79 10.25 11.13
C ARG A 240 -9.36 10.16 9.74
N THR A 241 -8.51 10.39 8.74
CA THR A 241 -8.84 10.26 7.34
C THR A 241 -7.82 9.37 6.65
N ASN A 242 -8.27 8.51 5.76
CA ASN A 242 -7.44 7.63 4.96
C ASN A 242 -7.68 7.91 3.49
N TYR A 243 -6.61 8.02 2.74
CA TYR A 243 -6.66 8.26 1.30
C TYR A 243 -5.76 7.26 0.57
N LEU A 244 -6.18 6.87 -0.61
CA LEU A 244 -5.32 6.22 -1.59
C LEU A 244 -5.02 7.26 -2.65
N ILE A 245 -3.76 7.62 -2.82
CA ILE A 245 -3.31 8.68 -3.71
C ILE A 245 -2.31 8.17 -4.75
N VAL A 246 -2.29 8.83 -5.89
CA VAL A 246 -1.30 8.67 -6.96
C VAL A 246 -0.47 9.96 -7.00
N PRO A 247 0.75 9.98 -6.44
CA PRO A 247 1.68 11.09 -6.58
C PRO A 247 2.37 11.04 -7.95
N VAL A 248 2.70 12.21 -8.50
CA VAL A 248 3.57 12.41 -9.67
C VAL A 248 4.46 13.59 -9.39
N ASP A 249 5.77 13.35 -9.29
CA ASP A 249 6.76 14.35 -8.94
C ASP A 249 7.86 14.44 -9.99
N PHE A 250 8.27 15.65 -10.37
CA PHE A 250 9.51 15.92 -11.08
C PHE A 250 10.65 16.00 -10.08
N GLU A 251 11.70 15.21 -10.30
CA GLU A 251 12.86 15.14 -9.42
C GLU A 251 14.14 15.56 -10.13
N LEU A 252 14.95 16.33 -9.43
CA LEU A 252 16.35 16.59 -9.74
C LEU A 252 17.18 15.65 -8.86
N ASP A 253 17.89 14.67 -9.45
CA ASP A 253 18.81 13.77 -8.75
C ASP A 253 20.25 14.10 -9.13
N PHE A 254 21.03 14.55 -8.14
CA PHE A 254 22.43 14.95 -8.30
C PHE A 254 23.40 13.76 -8.13
N THR A 255 22.89 12.52 -8.21
CA THR A 255 23.74 11.32 -8.18
C THR A 255 24.56 11.21 -9.45
N SER A 256 25.88 11.16 -9.30
CA SER A 256 26.81 11.02 -10.42
C SER A 256 26.72 9.65 -11.08
N PRO A 257 26.85 9.57 -12.40
CA PRO A 257 27.01 8.29 -13.11
C PRO A 257 28.28 7.56 -12.63
N GLU A 258 28.26 6.23 -12.62
CA GLU A 258 29.38 5.36 -12.30
C GLU A 258 29.80 4.58 -13.54
N THR A 259 31.09 4.58 -13.88
CA THR A 259 31.62 3.78 -15.01
C THR A 259 32.42 2.61 -14.44
N LYS A 260 32.03 1.38 -14.81
CA LYS A 260 32.75 0.13 -14.49
C LYS A 260 32.92 -0.67 -15.77
N ASP A 261 34.16 -1.11 -16.02
CA ASP A 261 34.51 -1.94 -17.19
C ASP A 261 34.04 -1.33 -18.53
N GLY A 262 34.15 0.02 -18.68
CA GLY A 262 33.72 0.75 -19.87
C GLY A 262 32.21 0.93 -20.03
N ILE A 263 31.41 0.46 -19.08
CA ILE A 263 29.95 0.59 -19.05
C ILE A 263 29.53 1.66 -18.05
N THR A 264 28.77 2.65 -18.50
CA THR A 264 28.25 3.71 -17.62
C THR A 264 26.89 3.30 -17.03
N PHE A 265 26.83 3.30 -15.70
CA PHE A 265 25.62 3.05 -14.91
C PHE A 265 25.10 4.38 -14.37
N TYR A 266 23.80 4.47 -14.24
CA TYR A 266 23.12 5.65 -13.70
C TYR A 266 22.37 5.28 -12.41
N PRO A 267 23.09 5.13 -11.28
CA PRO A 267 22.45 4.86 -10.00
C PRO A 267 21.60 6.04 -9.59
N THR A 268 20.50 5.80 -8.89
CA THR A 268 19.64 6.86 -8.33
C THR A 268 19.85 6.95 -6.83
N ARG A 269 19.52 8.12 -6.25
CA ARG A 269 19.34 8.27 -4.79
C ARG A 269 20.61 8.04 -3.95
N LYS A 270 21.77 8.22 -4.51
CA LYS A 270 23.05 8.16 -3.76
C LYS A 270 23.50 9.53 -3.25
N SER A 271 22.92 10.62 -3.77
CA SER A 271 23.29 12.00 -3.45
C SER A 271 22.07 12.82 -3.02
N PHE A 272 22.22 14.15 -3.06
CA PHE A 272 21.13 15.10 -2.85
C PHE A 272 20.14 15.04 -4.01
N ARG A 273 18.87 15.26 -3.70
CA ARG A 273 17.78 15.33 -4.67
C ARG A 273 16.67 16.26 -4.20
N ALA A 274 15.97 16.85 -5.14
CA ALA A 274 14.86 17.74 -4.88
C ALA A 274 13.72 17.39 -5.83
N GLY A 275 12.50 17.31 -5.33
CA GLY A 275 11.33 17.01 -6.13
C GLY A 275 10.20 17.97 -5.86
N LEU A 276 9.44 18.24 -6.92
CA LEU A 276 8.22 19.06 -6.90
C LEU A 276 7.17 18.37 -7.79
N GLY A 277 5.95 18.29 -7.29
CA GLY A 277 4.88 17.67 -8.05
C GLY A 277 3.51 17.84 -7.44
N GLY A 278 2.65 16.89 -7.74
CA GLY A 278 1.29 16.86 -7.23
C GLY A 278 0.80 15.45 -6.97
N TYR A 279 -0.38 15.36 -6.42
CA TYR A 279 -1.05 14.10 -6.18
C TYR A 279 -2.55 14.25 -6.36
N ILE A 280 -3.18 13.14 -6.74
CA ILE A 280 -4.63 12.99 -6.76
C ILE A 280 -4.99 11.67 -6.09
N GLY A 281 -6.15 11.60 -5.46
CA GLY A 281 -6.60 10.37 -4.82
C GLY A 281 -8.02 10.41 -4.32
N VAL A 282 -8.40 9.33 -3.64
CA VAL A 282 -9.74 9.11 -3.12
C VAL A 282 -9.70 8.81 -1.63
N SER A 283 -10.72 9.24 -0.92
CA SER A 283 -10.94 8.86 0.48
C SER A 283 -11.40 7.40 0.54
N ILE A 284 -10.66 6.59 1.31
CA ILE A 284 -10.99 5.17 1.53
C ILE A 284 -11.54 4.90 2.93
N GLY A 285 -11.77 5.94 3.70
CA GLY A 285 -12.45 5.86 4.98
C GLY A 285 -12.02 6.95 5.96
N ASN A 286 -12.97 7.33 6.79
CA ASN A 286 -12.75 8.30 7.86
C ASN A 286 -13.45 7.84 9.13
N ASN A 287 -12.98 8.28 10.26
CA ASN A 287 -13.62 8.06 11.55
C ASN A 287 -13.16 9.09 12.58
N GLN A 288 -14.03 9.41 13.51
CA GLN A 288 -13.72 10.22 14.68
C GLN A 288 -13.67 9.33 15.91
N LYS A 289 -12.57 9.40 16.67
CA LYS A 289 -12.37 8.66 17.90
C LYS A 289 -12.39 9.61 19.07
N ILE A 290 -13.33 9.41 19.98
CA ILE A 290 -13.37 10.08 21.28
C ILE A 290 -13.07 9.09 22.41
N ARG A 291 -12.46 9.60 23.47
CA ARG A 291 -12.17 8.86 24.69
C ARG A 291 -12.40 9.77 25.90
N TYR A 292 -13.21 9.34 26.81
CA TYR A 292 -13.49 10.01 28.10
C TYR A 292 -13.39 9.02 29.23
N ASP A 293 -13.32 9.53 30.46
CA ASP A 293 -13.23 8.77 31.67
C ASP A 293 -14.22 9.34 32.68
N ASP A 294 -15.09 8.48 33.20
CA ASP A 294 -16.10 8.78 34.24
C ASP A 294 -15.95 7.83 35.46
N GLY A 295 -14.71 7.37 35.70
CA GLY A 295 -14.38 6.27 36.60
C GLY A 295 -14.07 4.98 35.85
N THR A 296 -14.53 4.87 34.59
CA THR A 296 -14.18 3.79 33.65
C THR A 296 -13.80 4.39 32.29
N THR A 297 -12.74 3.88 31.68
CA THR A 297 -12.30 4.40 30.38
C THR A 297 -13.24 3.98 29.25
N HIS A 298 -13.97 4.93 28.68
CA HIS A 298 -14.82 4.73 27.50
C HIS A 298 -14.11 5.15 26.23
N LYS A 299 -14.27 4.33 25.17
CA LYS A 299 -13.69 4.55 23.85
C LYS A 299 -14.76 4.38 22.79
N ASN A 300 -15.19 5.48 22.19
CA ASN A 300 -16.16 5.49 21.11
C ASN A 300 -15.48 5.82 19.78
N VAL A 301 -15.86 5.10 18.73
CA VAL A 301 -15.46 5.36 17.34
C VAL A 301 -16.71 5.74 16.58
N ILE A 302 -16.80 7.01 16.22
CA ILE A 302 -17.92 7.59 15.50
C ILE A 302 -17.59 7.54 14.02
N LYS A 303 -18.45 6.91 13.23
CA LYS A 303 -18.37 6.81 11.77
C LYS A 303 -19.49 7.60 11.10
N GLU A 304 -19.75 8.79 11.60
CA GLU A 304 -20.72 9.68 10.98
C GLU A 304 -20.18 10.29 9.68
N ASP A 305 -21.07 10.61 8.77
CA ASP A 305 -20.74 11.37 7.58
C ASP A 305 -20.48 12.83 7.96
N LEU A 306 -19.22 13.19 8.02
CA LEU A 306 -18.73 14.54 8.33
C LEU A 306 -18.49 15.37 7.05
N ASN A 307 -19.13 15.08 5.93
CA ASN A 307 -18.91 15.77 4.65
C ASN A 307 -17.42 15.84 4.23
N ILE A 308 -16.62 14.83 4.57
CA ILE A 308 -15.23 14.79 4.15
C ILE A 308 -15.16 14.65 2.64
N SER A 309 -14.33 15.45 2.00
CA SER A 309 -14.15 15.43 0.54
C SER A 309 -13.78 14.02 0.06
N PRO A 310 -14.55 13.42 -0.87
CA PRO A 310 -14.30 12.07 -1.37
C PRO A 310 -13.04 12.01 -2.24
N TRP A 311 -12.67 13.12 -2.87
CA TRP A 311 -11.48 13.29 -3.68
C TRP A 311 -10.49 14.20 -2.96
N VAL A 312 -9.22 13.93 -3.16
CA VAL A 312 -8.14 14.80 -2.70
C VAL A 312 -7.16 15.02 -3.84
N TYR A 313 -6.75 16.26 -4.06
CA TYR A 313 -5.64 16.60 -4.92
C TYR A 313 -4.85 17.74 -4.30
N GLY A 314 -3.57 17.82 -4.65
CA GLY A 314 -2.70 18.81 -4.02
C GLY A 314 -1.30 18.81 -4.59
N LEU A 315 -0.46 19.59 -3.96
CA LEU A 315 0.95 19.78 -4.29
C LEU A 315 1.83 18.98 -3.32
N SER A 316 2.96 18.53 -3.83
CA SER A 316 4.02 17.86 -3.06
C SER A 316 5.37 18.50 -3.39
N ALA A 317 6.21 18.61 -2.39
CA ALA A 317 7.61 19.01 -2.54
C ALA A 317 8.46 18.20 -1.56
N TYR A 318 9.69 17.89 -1.95
CA TYR A 318 10.61 17.20 -1.06
C TYR A 318 12.08 17.50 -1.36
N LEU A 319 12.89 17.31 -0.33
CA LEU A 319 14.35 17.32 -0.39
C LEU A 319 14.85 15.98 0.18
N GLY A 320 15.73 15.32 -0.56
CA GLY A 320 16.24 14.00 -0.19
C GLY A 320 17.77 13.96 -0.18
N TYR A 321 18.30 13.14 0.70
CA TYR A 321 19.68 12.74 0.72
C TYR A 321 19.78 11.25 1.03
N LYS A 322 20.27 10.47 0.08
CA LYS A 322 20.27 8.99 0.16
C LYS A 322 18.85 8.47 0.46
N THR A 323 18.70 7.72 1.55
CA THR A 323 17.44 7.07 1.96
C THR A 323 16.47 8.03 2.67
N TYR A 324 16.96 9.20 3.12
CA TYR A 324 16.18 10.14 3.92
C TYR A 324 15.60 11.23 3.05
N VAL A 325 14.31 11.53 3.24
CA VAL A 325 13.60 12.57 2.51
C VAL A 325 12.76 13.38 3.48
N ILE A 326 12.94 14.70 3.48
CA ILE A 326 12.02 15.63 4.13
C ILE A 326 11.00 16.01 3.08
N TYR A 327 9.72 15.92 3.39
CA TYR A 327 8.63 16.25 2.46
C TYR A 327 7.62 17.21 3.05
N ALA A 328 6.96 17.93 2.17
CA ALA A 328 5.78 18.73 2.44
C ALA A 328 4.68 18.39 1.43
N ARG A 329 3.43 18.33 1.90
CA ARG A 329 2.23 18.22 1.06
C ARG A 329 1.21 19.24 1.46
N TYR A 330 0.55 19.81 0.47
CA TYR A 330 -0.53 20.76 0.63
C TYR A 330 -1.73 20.34 -0.22
N SER A 331 -2.88 20.16 0.40
CA SER A 331 -4.12 19.84 -0.31
C SER A 331 -4.71 21.11 -0.90
N LEU A 332 -5.08 21.05 -2.17
CA LEU A 332 -5.87 22.09 -2.84
C LEU A 332 -7.38 21.79 -2.73
N THR A 333 -7.74 20.61 -2.22
CA THR A 333 -9.10 20.22 -1.88
C THR A 333 -9.34 20.51 -0.41
N PRO A 334 -10.41 21.22 -0.02
CA PRO A 334 -10.77 21.39 1.39
C PRO A 334 -11.10 20.05 2.04
N LEU A 335 -10.85 19.95 3.36
CA LEU A 335 -11.12 18.73 4.12
C LEU A 335 -12.61 18.40 4.15
N PHE A 336 -13.45 19.42 4.38
CA PHE A 336 -14.90 19.31 4.43
C PHE A 336 -15.54 20.00 3.23
N GLN A 337 -16.55 19.34 2.65
CA GLN A 337 -17.39 19.95 1.63
C GLN A 337 -18.45 20.86 2.27
N ASN A 338 -18.89 21.85 1.53
CA ASN A 338 -20.01 22.74 1.89
C ASN A 338 -19.83 23.57 3.17
N ASN A 339 -18.60 23.69 3.67
CA ASN A 339 -18.33 24.54 4.81
C ASN A 339 -18.13 26.00 4.36
N PRO A 340 -18.60 27.01 5.14
CA PRO A 340 -18.42 28.42 4.82
C PRO A 340 -16.94 28.85 4.75
N ILE A 341 -16.10 28.21 5.56
CA ILE A 341 -14.66 28.41 5.57
C ILE A 341 -13.98 27.14 5.09
N ASN A 342 -13.26 27.25 3.99
CA ASN A 342 -12.47 26.15 3.47
C ASN A 342 -11.22 25.93 4.33
N GLU A 343 -11.02 24.70 4.78
CA GLU A 343 -9.88 24.27 5.57
C GLU A 343 -9.07 23.24 4.76
N TYR A 344 -7.83 23.60 4.42
CA TYR A 344 -6.97 22.80 3.53
C TYR A 344 -5.94 22.02 4.34
N PRO A 345 -5.93 20.69 4.23
CA PRO A 345 -4.94 19.84 4.88
C PRO A 345 -3.52 20.11 4.39
N PHE A 346 -2.56 20.12 5.31
CA PHE A 346 -1.15 20.08 4.97
C PHE A 346 -0.38 19.15 5.90
N SER A 347 0.73 18.63 5.41
CA SER A 347 1.61 17.73 6.15
C SER A 347 3.06 18.03 5.85
N VAL A 348 3.90 17.92 6.89
CA VAL A 348 5.37 18.02 6.77
C VAL A 348 5.97 16.84 7.54
N GLY A 349 6.91 16.15 6.96
CA GLY A 349 7.45 14.95 7.58
C GLY A 349 8.72 14.42 6.95
N ILE A 350 9.06 13.20 7.35
CA ILE A 350 10.23 12.47 6.87
C ILE A 350 9.76 11.16 6.25
N ARG A 351 10.37 10.77 5.12
CA ARG A 351 10.19 9.46 4.47
C ARG A 351 11.50 8.68 4.52
N PHE A 352 11.36 7.36 4.56
CA PHE A 352 12.44 6.38 4.55
C PHE A 352 12.17 5.32 3.48
N GLY A 353 13.21 4.76 2.88
CA GLY A 353 13.08 3.70 1.86
C GLY A 353 12.82 4.22 0.45
N TYR A 354 12.98 5.49 0.27
CA TYR A 354 12.71 6.19 -0.99
C TYR A 354 13.93 6.11 -1.91
#